data_808e4295ec3080c8574c4a9f904433db
#
_entry.id   808e4295ec3080c8574c4a9f904433db
#
_cell.length_a   1.000
_cell.length_b   1.000
_cell.length_c   1.000
_cell.angle_alpha   90.00
_cell.angle_beta   90.00
_cell.angle_gamma   90.00
#
_symmetry.space_group_name_H-M   'P 1'
#
loop_
_entity.id
_entity.type
_entity.pdbx_description
1 polymer ?
#
loop_
_entity_poly.entity_id
_entity_poly.type
_entity_poly.pdbx_seq_one_letter_code
_entity_poly.pdbx_strand_id
1 'polypeptide(L)'
;MNNNLFSKLLLWLLLITLPVTVFSQSTEFTIQDVKFESQGVTLAGSIIKPENPFAAVVFVHGSDPVKREMALAKRLAKEGIAVLTYDKRGVGESGGVYVGPSVGTNNIDSTNLNLLSNDANEAVKTLQTYLKNKKIPIGLIGVSQAGWIIPITANKNPQIEFMVLFSCPTITTLEQLRFQFYTNGNNNFWENHTDADAIEHTKNDPDKYQFEATDPKNYLSTLSIPGLWLFGEKDIQIPVKLCIEQLNKFKVKGKPFEYTLFSALGHNTVFDNDTTPFDISIQWIKQKTLNLKKTKSSK
;
A
#
# COMPACT_ATOMS: atom_id res chain seq x y z
N MET A 1 -34.62 76.85 -37.32
CA MET A 1 -33.21 77.28 -37.23
C MET A 1 -32.59 76.69 -35.97
N ASN A 2 -31.47 76.13 -36.10
CA ASN A 2 -30.52 75.47 -35.14
C ASN A 2 -30.55 73.93 -35.09
N ASN A 3 -29.59 73.46 -35.84
CA ASN A 3 -29.04 72.12 -35.85
C ASN A 3 -28.19 71.90 -34.57
N ASN A 4 -28.40 70.80 -33.85
CA ASN A 4 -27.43 70.29 -32.89
C ASN A 4 -27.05 68.85 -33.26
N LEU A 5 -25.82 68.73 -33.80
CA LEU A 5 -25.13 67.45 -34.01
C LEU A 5 -24.78 66.83 -32.65
N PHE A 6 -25.39 65.69 -32.35
CA PHE A 6 -24.90 64.82 -31.28
C PHE A 6 -23.95 63.78 -31.89
N SER A 7 -22.65 64.02 -31.65
CA SER A 7 -21.59 63.06 -31.93
C SER A 7 -21.72 61.84 -31.03
N LYS A 8 -22.05 60.71 -31.60
CA LYS A 8 -22.01 59.41 -30.92
C LYS A 8 -20.58 58.88 -31.00
N LEU A 9 -19.87 58.97 -29.86
CA LEU A 9 -18.60 58.28 -29.64
C LEU A 9 -18.90 56.82 -29.35
N LEU A 10 -18.66 55.94 -30.31
CA LEU A 10 -18.79 54.49 -30.17
C LEU A 10 -17.46 53.97 -29.60
N LEU A 11 -17.45 53.70 -28.29
CA LEU A 11 -16.32 53.08 -27.62
C LEU A 11 -16.35 51.56 -27.90
N TRP A 12 -15.49 51.05 -28.77
CA TRP A 12 -15.28 49.65 -28.99
C TRP A 12 -14.40 49.11 -27.86
N LEU A 13 -15.01 48.42 -26.88
CA LEU A 13 -14.29 47.61 -25.90
C LEU A 13 -13.86 46.30 -26.61
N LEU A 14 -12.61 46.23 -27.03
CA LEU A 14 -12.01 45.00 -27.50
C LEU A 14 -11.76 44.11 -26.28
N LEU A 15 -12.66 43.18 -25.99
CA LEU A 15 -12.42 42.08 -25.03
C LEU A 15 -11.41 41.13 -25.66
N ILE A 16 -10.13 41.28 -25.33
CA ILE A 16 -9.12 40.27 -25.64
C ILE A 16 -9.35 39.12 -24.70
N THR A 17 -10.10 38.11 -25.14
CA THR A 17 -10.17 36.80 -24.48
C THR A 17 -8.85 36.08 -24.76
N LEU A 18 -7.88 36.22 -23.85
CA LEU A 18 -6.73 35.34 -23.83
C LEU A 18 -7.23 33.92 -23.56
N PRO A 19 -6.92 32.94 -24.43
CA PRO A 19 -7.23 31.56 -24.10
C PRO A 19 -6.38 31.18 -22.89
N VAL A 20 -7.02 30.97 -21.74
CA VAL A 20 -6.40 30.28 -20.60
C VAL A 20 -6.23 28.84 -21.04
N THR A 21 -5.08 28.52 -21.60
CA THR A 21 -4.68 27.14 -21.78
C THR A 21 -4.46 26.55 -20.38
N VAL A 22 -5.49 25.92 -19.84
CA VAL A 22 -5.33 25.01 -18.72
C VAL A 22 -4.50 23.85 -19.25
N PHE A 23 -3.19 23.91 -19.04
CA PHE A 23 -2.34 22.73 -19.15
C PHE A 23 -2.80 21.76 -18.07
N SER A 24 -3.71 20.88 -18.41
CA SER A 24 -3.86 19.61 -17.70
C SER A 24 -2.50 18.93 -17.81
N GLN A 25 -1.71 18.97 -16.76
CA GLN A 25 -0.55 18.09 -16.61
C GLN A 25 -1.09 16.66 -16.50
N SER A 26 -1.36 16.05 -17.64
CA SER A 26 -1.39 14.60 -17.70
C SER A 26 0.05 14.18 -17.36
N THR A 27 0.27 13.70 -16.14
CA THR A 27 1.56 13.10 -15.78
C THR A 27 1.76 11.92 -16.72
N GLU A 28 2.50 12.16 -17.79
CA GLU A 28 2.83 11.13 -18.75
C GLU A 28 3.74 10.14 -18.04
N PHE A 29 3.35 8.89 -17.97
CA PHE A 29 4.15 7.82 -17.40
C PHE A 29 4.44 6.77 -18.47
N THR A 30 5.60 6.18 -18.39
CA THR A 30 5.97 5.01 -19.19
C THR A 30 5.56 3.73 -18.48
N ILE A 31 5.24 2.70 -19.26
CA ILE A 31 4.99 1.34 -18.76
C ILE A 31 6.02 0.43 -19.41
N GLN A 32 6.73 -0.35 -18.60
CA GLN A 32 7.68 -1.34 -19.08
C GLN A 32 7.45 -2.66 -18.36
N ASP A 33 7.18 -3.71 -19.13
CA ASP A 33 7.14 -5.07 -18.60
C ASP A 33 8.55 -5.55 -18.26
N VAL A 34 8.65 -6.26 -17.15
CA VAL A 34 9.90 -6.78 -16.60
C VAL A 34 9.72 -8.22 -16.15
N LYS A 35 10.82 -8.97 -16.19
CA LYS A 35 10.92 -10.29 -15.55
C LYS A 35 12.09 -10.27 -14.59
N PHE A 36 11.96 -10.96 -13.47
CA PHE A 36 13.02 -11.06 -12.47
C PHE A 36 12.98 -12.42 -11.78
N GLU A 37 14.14 -12.88 -11.34
CA GLU A 37 14.29 -14.17 -10.69
C GLU A 37 14.12 -14.06 -9.18
N SER A 38 13.36 -14.99 -8.59
CA SER A 38 13.24 -15.15 -7.16
C SER A 38 13.15 -16.62 -6.79
N GLN A 39 14.11 -17.11 -6.01
CA GLN A 39 14.16 -18.49 -5.52
C GLN A 39 13.97 -19.53 -6.64
N GLY A 40 14.71 -19.35 -7.74
CA GLY A 40 14.69 -20.26 -8.89
C GLY A 40 13.43 -20.20 -9.77
N VAL A 41 12.62 -19.15 -9.59
CA VAL A 41 11.39 -18.93 -10.35
C VAL A 41 11.41 -17.55 -10.98
N THR A 42 11.07 -17.47 -12.28
CA THR A 42 10.89 -16.20 -12.98
C THR A 42 9.52 -15.61 -12.65
N LEU A 43 9.51 -14.40 -12.14
CA LEU A 43 8.30 -13.59 -11.88
C LEU A 43 8.16 -12.51 -12.96
N ALA A 44 6.92 -12.23 -13.33
CA ALA A 44 6.56 -11.22 -14.33
C ALA A 44 5.89 -10.02 -13.67
N GLY A 45 6.31 -8.82 -14.07
CA GLY A 45 5.77 -7.58 -13.53
C GLY A 45 5.78 -6.45 -14.56
N SER A 46 5.32 -5.30 -14.13
CA SER A 46 5.37 -4.05 -14.91
C SER A 46 5.86 -2.92 -14.02
N ILE A 47 6.72 -2.07 -14.58
CA ILE A 47 7.14 -0.81 -13.97
C ILE A 47 6.38 0.32 -14.65
N ILE A 48 5.63 1.08 -13.86
CA ILE A 48 4.93 2.28 -14.28
C ILE A 48 5.70 3.47 -13.69
N LYS A 49 6.32 4.28 -14.56
CA LYS A 49 7.23 5.34 -14.14
C LYS A 49 6.82 6.69 -14.71
N PRO A 50 6.45 7.67 -13.88
CA PRO A 50 6.33 9.06 -14.31
C PRO A 50 7.69 9.62 -14.71
N GLU A 51 7.71 10.72 -15.45
CA GLU A 51 8.95 11.32 -15.93
C GLU A 51 9.94 11.62 -14.78
N ASN A 52 9.48 12.31 -13.75
CA ASN A 52 10.26 12.74 -12.60
C ASN A 52 9.70 12.22 -11.28
N PRO A 53 9.86 10.93 -10.92
CA PRO A 53 9.28 10.37 -9.71
C PRO A 53 9.95 10.95 -8.47
N PHE A 54 9.14 11.37 -7.50
CA PHE A 54 9.66 11.81 -6.20
C PHE A 54 9.89 10.67 -5.21
N ALA A 55 9.22 9.53 -5.42
CA ALA A 55 9.34 8.28 -4.67
C ALA A 55 9.14 7.09 -5.61
N ALA A 56 9.48 5.90 -5.13
CA ALA A 56 9.21 4.64 -5.81
C ALA A 56 8.69 3.61 -4.83
N VAL A 57 7.81 2.71 -5.29
CA VAL A 57 7.25 1.65 -4.46
C VAL A 57 7.15 0.32 -5.21
N VAL A 58 7.27 -0.78 -4.47
CA VAL A 58 6.81 -2.09 -4.92
C VAL A 58 5.47 -2.38 -4.26
N PHE A 59 4.50 -2.81 -5.07
CA PHE A 59 3.20 -3.26 -4.56
C PHE A 59 3.27 -4.72 -4.14
N VAL A 60 2.94 -4.98 -2.87
CA VAL A 60 2.91 -6.30 -2.24
C VAL A 60 1.46 -6.76 -2.07
N HIS A 61 1.15 -7.92 -2.60
CA HIS A 61 -0.21 -8.43 -2.69
C HIS A 61 -0.80 -8.91 -1.35
N GLY A 62 -2.14 -8.94 -1.30
CA GLY A 62 -2.91 -9.70 -0.32
C GLY A 62 -2.83 -11.21 -0.55
N SER A 63 -3.73 -11.98 0.09
CA SER A 63 -3.71 -13.46 0.04
C SER A 63 -4.19 -14.05 -1.28
N ASP A 64 -5.03 -13.34 -2.04
CA ASP A 64 -5.66 -13.85 -3.25
C ASP A 64 -4.70 -14.13 -4.41
N PRO A 65 -5.09 -14.98 -5.40
CA PRO A 65 -4.31 -15.24 -6.59
C PRO A 65 -4.40 -14.08 -7.59
N VAL A 66 -3.78 -12.96 -7.26
CA VAL A 66 -3.90 -11.72 -8.03
C VAL A 66 -2.75 -11.54 -9.01
N LYS A 67 -3.08 -11.01 -10.18
CA LYS A 67 -2.13 -10.47 -11.15
C LYS A 67 -1.65 -9.09 -10.70
N ARG A 68 -0.72 -8.51 -11.47
CA ARG A 68 -0.23 -7.15 -11.24
C ARG A 68 -1.37 -6.12 -11.20
N GLU A 69 -1.36 -5.26 -10.18
CA GLU A 69 -2.40 -4.26 -9.91
C GLU A 69 -2.19 -2.99 -10.75
N MET A 70 -2.46 -3.11 -12.06
CA MET A 70 -2.20 -2.04 -13.02
C MET A 70 -3.03 -0.78 -12.77
N ALA A 71 -4.27 -0.92 -12.28
CA ALA A 71 -5.14 0.23 -12.00
C ALA A 71 -4.56 1.08 -10.86
N LEU A 72 -4.22 0.47 -9.74
CA LEU A 72 -3.61 1.14 -8.59
C LEU A 72 -2.22 1.71 -8.96
N ALA A 73 -1.40 0.94 -9.69
CA ALA A 73 -0.08 1.38 -10.10
C ALA A 73 -0.13 2.62 -11.00
N LYS A 74 -1.10 2.70 -11.92
CA LYS A 74 -1.32 3.90 -12.74
C LYS A 74 -1.81 5.09 -11.90
N ARG A 75 -2.66 4.87 -10.89
CA ARG A 75 -3.08 5.94 -9.96
C ARG A 75 -1.88 6.51 -9.21
N LEU A 76 -1.02 5.64 -8.65
CA LEU A 76 0.22 6.05 -7.98
C LEU A 76 1.18 6.81 -8.92
N ALA A 77 1.33 6.36 -10.16
CA ALA A 77 2.18 7.01 -11.15
C ALA A 77 1.68 8.41 -11.51
N LYS A 78 0.37 8.63 -11.62
CA LYS A 78 -0.23 9.97 -11.80
C LYS A 78 0.12 10.92 -10.66
N GLU A 79 0.29 10.38 -9.45
CA GLU A 79 0.71 11.15 -8.28
C GLU A 79 2.24 11.37 -8.19
N GLY A 80 3.00 10.91 -9.19
CA GLY A 80 4.45 11.10 -9.25
C GLY A 80 5.26 10.01 -8.54
N ILE A 81 4.71 8.83 -8.33
CA ILE A 81 5.36 7.68 -7.69
C ILE A 81 5.65 6.62 -8.75
N ALA A 82 6.91 6.20 -8.90
CA ALA A 82 7.23 5.04 -9.74
C ALA A 82 6.81 3.76 -9.03
N VAL A 83 6.20 2.82 -9.76
CA VAL A 83 5.63 1.60 -9.18
C VAL A 83 6.12 0.38 -9.93
N LEU A 84 6.59 -0.63 -9.21
CA LEU A 84 6.66 -1.98 -9.73
C LEU A 84 5.52 -2.80 -9.10
N THR A 85 4.68 -3.35 -9.96
CA THR A 85 3.67 -4.36 -9.62
C THR A 85 3.94 -5.62 -10.40
N TYR A 86 3.69 -6.79 -9.82
CA TYR A 86 4.03 -8.09 -10.44
C TYR A 86 2.89 -9.09 -10.24
N ASP A 87 2.82 -10.09 -11.10
CA ASP A 87 1.91 -11.21 -10.92
C ASP A 87 2.42 -12.05 -9.74
N LYS A 88 1.55 -12.34 -8.78
CA LYS A 88 1.91 -13.16 -7.62
C LYS A 88 2.48 -14.51 -8.08
N ARG A 89 3.41 -15.09 -7.34
CA ARG A 89 3.99 -16.41 -7.61
C ARG A 89 2.92 -17.44 -7.96
N GLY A 90 3.04 -18.15 -9.08
CA GLY A 90 2.08 -19.13 -9.58
C GLY A 90 0.79 -18.53 -10.16
N VAL A 91 0.78 -17.22 -10.43
CA VAL A 91 -0.39 -16.52 -11.01
C VAL A 91 0.03 -15.77 -12.28
N GLY A 92 -0.87 -15.66 -13.23
CA GLY A 92 -0.66 -14.90 -14.48
C GLY A 92 0.54 -15.40 -15.27
N GLU A 93 1.52 -14.51 -15.51
CA GLU A 93 2.75 -14.82 -16.24
C GLU A 93 3.92 -15.18 -15.31
N SER A 94 3.71 -15.13 -13.99
CA SER A 94 4.70 -15.55 -13.01
C SER A 94 4.73 -17.07 -12.86
N GLY A 95 5.93 -17.64 -12.87
CA GLY A 95 6.15 -19.04 -12.61
C GLY A 95 5.96 -19.43 -11.13
N GLY A 96 6.21 -20.69 -10.83
CA GLY A 96 6.08 -21.25 -9.48
C GLY A 96 4.67 -21.75 -9.18
N VAL A 97 4.38 -21.91 -7.90
CA VAL A 97 3.08 -22.44 -7.41
C VAL A 97 2.45 -21.41 -6.50
N TYR A 98 1.18 -21.13 -6.74
CA TYR A 98 0.37 -20.34 -5.82
C TYR A 98 -0.08 -21.22 -4.65
N VAL A 99 0.17 -20.74 -3.44
CA VAL A 99 -0.34 -21.33 -2.21
C VAL A 99 -1.51 -20.47 -1.73
N GLY A 100 -2.69 -21.04 -1.72
CA GLY A 100 -3.92 -20.32 -1.42
C GLY A 100 -4.77 -20.98 -0.34
N PRO A 101 -5.73 -20.26 0.25
CA PRO A 101 -6.54 -20.74 1.35
C PRO A 101 -7.49 -21.87 0.96
N SER A 102 -7.81 -21.99 -0.33
CA SER A 102 -8.75 -22.98 -0.87
C SER A 102 -8.19 -24.39 -1.03
N VAL A 103 -6.90 -24.61 -0.75
CA VAL A 103 -6.20 -25.88 -1.08
C VAL A 103 -5.84 -26.67 0.18
N GLY A 104 -6.38 -26.32 1.35
CA GLY A 104 -5.99 -26.92 2.63
C GLY A 104 -4.55 -26.60 3.04
N THR A 105 -3.86 -25.81 2.26
CA THR A 105 -2.54 -25.25 2.52
C THR A 105 -2.70 -23.86 3.10
N ASN A 106 -1.90 -23.58 4.09
CA ASN A 106 -1.98 -22.29 4.76
C ASN A 106 -1.10 -21.28 4.03
N ASN A 107 -1.71 -20.40 3.28
CA ASN A 107 -0.98 -19.34 2.54
C ASN A 107 -0.32 -18.31 3.46
N ILE A 108 -0.52 -18.42 4.78
CA ILE A 108 0.05 -17.53 5.80
C ILE A 108 1.00 -18.26 6.78
N ASP A 109 1.42 -19.50 6.46
CA ASP A 109 2.51 -20.15 7.20
C ASP A 109 3.84 -19.41 7.03
N SER A 110 4.77 -19.58 7.96
CA SER A 110 6.03 -18.85 7.98
C SER A 110 6.89 -19.10 6.72
N THR A 111 6.86 -20.32 6.19
CA THR A 111 7.63 -20.69 4.99
C THR A 111 7.13 -19.94 3.77
N ASN A 112 5.81 -19.95 3.54
CA ASN A 112 5.22 -19.22 2.41
C ASN A 112 5.41 -17.71 2.52
N LEU A 113 5.20 -17.12 3.72
CA LEU A 113 5.40 -15.69 3.93
C LEU A 113 6.85 -15.26 3.71
N ASN A 114 7.82 -16.09 4.12
CA ASN A 114 9.24 -15.86 3.84
C ASN A 114 9.55 -15.96 2.34
N LEU A 115 8.95 -16.90 1.62
CA LEU A 115 9.07 -17.04 0.17
C LEU A 115 8.54 -15.78 -0.55
N LEU A 116 7.32 -15.34 -0.20
CA LEU A 116 6.72 -14.14 -0.77
C LEU A 116 7.51 -12.86 -0.39
N SER A 117 8.15 -12.81 0.77
CA SER A 117 9.03 -11.70 1.15
C SER A 117 10.31 -11.66 0.29
N ASN A 118 10.83 -12.81 -0.14
CA ASN A 118 11.93 -12.85 -1.08
C ASN A 118 11.49 -12.36 -2.46
N ASP A 119 10.30 -12.71 -2.91
CA ASP A 119 9.72 -12.18 -4.17
C ASP A 119 9.63 -10.65 -4.14
N ALA A 120 9.09 -10.09 -3.07
CA ALA A 120 9.01 -8.64 -2.89
C ALA A 120 10.40 -7.98 -2.84
N ASN A 121 11.38 -8.62 -2.22
CA ASN A 121 12.77 -8.14 -2.17
C ASN A 121 13.41 -8.10 -3.57
N GLU A 122 13.24 -9.14 -4.38
CA GLU A 122 13.77 -9.16 -5.75
C GLU A 122 13.04 -8.14 -6.64
N ALA A 123 11.75 -7.89 -6.42
CA ALA A 123 11.02 -6.80 -7.06
C ALA A 123 11.61 -5.43 -6.69
N VAL A 124 11.98 -5.21 -5.43
CA VAL A 124 12.66 -3.97 -4.99
C VAL A 124 13.99 -3.80 -5.71
N LYS A 125 14.84 -4.82 -5.77
CA LYS A 125 16.14 -4.77 -6.48
C LYS A 125 15.95 -4.49 -7.98
N THR A 126 14.92 -5.08 -8.58
CA THR A 126 14.58 -4.85 -10.00
C THR A 126 14.20 -3.40 -10.24
N LEU A 127 13.32 -2.85 -9.39
CA LEU A 127 12.91 -1.44 -9.48
C LEU A 127 14.10 -0.48 -9.28
N GLN A 128 14.98 -0.76 -8.32
CA GLN A 128 16.21 0.00 -8.08
C GLN A 128 17.13 0.02 -9.29
N THR A 129 17.37 -1.14 -9.89
CA THR A 129 18.19 -1.28 -11.09
C THR A 129 17.60 -0.51 -12.27
N TYR A 130 16.29 -0.56 -12.42
CA TYR A 130 15.58 0.16 -13.48
C TYR A 130 15.67 1.69 -13.31
N LEU A 131 15.49 2.20 -12.11
CA LEU A 131 15.48 3.65 -11.84
C LEU A 131 16.85 4.30 -11.99
N LYS A 132 17.97 3.57 -11.84
CA LYS A 132 19.35 4.06 -11.92
C LYS A 132 19.68 5.25 -10.98
N ASN A 133 18.67 5.92 -10.45
CA ASN A 133 18.80 7.08 -9.56
C ASN A 133 18.64 6.64 -8.09
N LYS A 134 19.76 6.45 -7.40
CA LYS A 134 19.80 6.03 -5.98
C LYS A 134 19.25 7.09 -4.99
N LYS A 135 18.91 8.29 -5.45
CA LYS A 135 18.37 9.36 -4.61
C LYS A 135 16.83 9.31 -4.46
N ILE A 136 16.15 8.51 -5.29
CA ILE A 136 14.72 8.32 -5.19
C ILE A 136 14.44 7.38 -4.02
N PRO A 137 13.72 7.82 -2.96
CA PRO A 137 13.34 6.95 -1.84
C PRO A 137 12.47 5.80 -2.33
N ILE A 138 12.76 4.58 -1.86
CA ILE A 138 12.00 3.38 -2.20
C ILE A 138 11.26 2.86 -0.98
N GLY A 139 9.97 2.59 -1.14
CA GLY A 139 9.13 1.98 -0.12
C GLY A 139 8.40 0.73 -0.60
N LEU A 140 7.68 0.14 0.32
CA LEU A 140 6.72 -0.92 0.05
C LEU A 140 5.31 -0.41 0.32
N ILE A 141 4.37 -0.79 -0.54
CA ILE A 141 2.95 -0.54 -0.37
C ILE A 141 2.22 -1.86 -0.53
N GLY A 142 1.26 -2.17 0.34
CA GLY A 142 0.57 -3.46 0.22
C GLY A 142 -0.73 -3.54 0.97
N VAL A 143 -1.41 -4.67 0.82
CA VAL A 143 -2.75 -4.92 1.35
C VAL A 143 -2.80 -6.25 2.11
N SER A 144 -3.61 -6.31 3.17
CA SER A 144 -3.98 -7.56 3.85
C SER A 144 -2.75 -8.39 4.24
N GLN A 145 -2.54 -9.57 3.63
CA GLN A 145 -1.38 -10.47 3.85
C GLN A 145 -0.02 -9.75 3.80
N ALA A 146 0.07 -8.64 3.09
CA ALA A 146 1.28 -7.81 3.05
C ALA A 146 1.72 -7.30 4.43
N GLY A 147 0.84 -7.31 5.43
CA GLY A 147 1.15 -6.96 6.82
C GLY A 147 2.21 -7.83 7.47
N TRP A 148 2.38 -9.07 7.01
CA TRP A 148 3.50 -9.94 7.42
C TRP A 148 4.66 -9.87 6.45
N ILE A 149 4.39 -9.83 5.15
CA ILE A 149 5.41 -9.85 4.09
C ILE A 149 6.28 -8.60 4.12
N ILE A 150 5.68 -7.41 4.23
CA ILE A 150 6.38 -6.12 4.19
C ILE A 150 7.39 -5.98 5.34
N PRO A 151 7.04 -6.23 6.62
CA PRO A 151 8.01 -6.18 7.71
C PRO A 151 9.18 -7.16 7.53
N ILE A 152 8.93 -8.38 7.06
CA ILE A 152 9.98 -9.37 6.76
C ILE A 152 10.90 -8.82 5.66
N THR A 153 10.33 -8.30 4.57
CA THR A 153 11.09 -7.76 3.42
C THR A 153 11.93 -6.56 3.84
N ALA A 154 11.34 -5.62 4.58
CA ALA A 154 12.03 -4.41 5.05
C ALA A 154 13.18 -4.75 6.02
N ASN A 155 13.04 -5.78 6.84
CA ASN A 155 14.11 -6.26 7.70
C ASN A 155 15.29 -6.88 6.92
N LYS A 156 14.98 -7.55 5.80
CA LYS A 156 16.01 -8.14 4.91
C LYS A 156 16.72 -7.10 4.03
N ASN A 157 16.07 -5.97 3.74
CA ASN A 157 16.57 -4.98 2.78
C ASN A 157 16.60 -3.57 3.36
N PRO A 158 17.78 -3.10 3.83
CA PRO A 158 17.95 -1.78 4.45
C PRO A 158 17.79 -0.61 3.46
N GLN A 159 17.61 -0.87 2.17
CA GLN A 159 17.36 0.17 1.17
C GLN A 159 15.89 0.57 1.08
N ILE A 160 15.01 -0.16 1.78
CA ILE A 160 13.60 0.21 1.93
C ILE A 160 13.52 1.31 2.99
N GLU A 161 12.88 2.43 2.63
CA GLU A 161 12.91 3.64 3.43
C GLU A 161 11.56 3.99 4.07
N PHE A 162 10.46 3.37 3.63
CA PHE A 162 9.12 3.56 4.19
C PHE A 162 8.16 2.41 3.84
N MET A 163 7.07 2.32 4.57
CA MET A 163 6.02 1.31 4.36
C MET A 163 4.63 1.97 4.39
N VAL A 164 3.72 1.54 3.50
CA VAL A 164 2.29 1.89 3.54
C VAL A 164 1.46 0.61 3.47
N LEU A 165 0.57 0.43 4.43
CA LEU A 165 -0.09 -0.83 4.70
C LEU A 165 -1.61 -0.61 4.80
N PHE A 166 -2.36 -1.07 3.80
CA PHE A 166 -3.81 -0.98 3.75
C PHE A 166 -4.43 -2.26 4.32
N SER A 167 -5.22 -2.13 5.37
CA SER A 167 -5.88 -3.26 6.06
C SER A 167 -4.94 -4.42 6.37
N CYS A 168 -3.74 -4.09 6.86
CA CYS A 168 -2.66 -5.03 7.11
C CYS A 168 -2.55 -5.36 8.61
N PRO A 169 -2.52 -6.64 9.00
CA PRO A 169 -2.43 -7.03 10.40
C PRO A 169 -1.06 -6.70 11.01
N THR A 170 -1.05 -6.47 12.33
CA THR A 170 0.15 -6.32 13.17
C THR A 170 0.21 -7.38 14.28
N ILE A 171 -0.59 -8.41 14.15
CA ILE A 171 -0.74 -9.56 15.04
C ILE A 171 -0.24 -10.83 14.36
N THR A 172 -0.16 -11.93 15.11
CA THR A 172 0.27 -13.21 14.54
C THR A 172 -0.73 -13.75 13.52
N THR A 173 -0.23 -14.59 12.61
CA THR A 173 -1.07 -15.25 11.62
C THR A 173 -2.15 -16.16 12.25
N LEU A 174 -1.86 -16.79 13.38
CA LEU A 174 -2.86 -17.61 14.10
C LEU A 174 -3.94 -16.74 14.75
N GLU A 175 -3.57 -15.62 15.41
CA GLU A 175 -4.55 -14.68 15.96
C GLU A 175 -5.50 -14.16 14.87
N GLN A 176 -4.97 -13.83 13.70
CA GLN A 176 -5.79 -13.37 12.58
C GLN A 176 -6.75 -14.43 12.07
N LEU A 177 -6.32 -15.71 11.99
CA LEU A 177 -7.21 -16.81 11.60
C LEU A 177 -8.33 -17.05 12.60
N ARG A 178 -8.05 -17.00 13.92
CA ARG A 178 -9.09 -17.11 14.95
C ARG A 178 -10.16 -16.04 14.74
N PHE A 179 -9.75 -14.79 14.48
CA PHE A 179 -10.68 -13.71 14.16
C PHE A 179 -11.51 -14.01 12.91
N GLN A 180 -10.88 -14.43 11.81
CA GLN A 180 -11.62 -14.78 10.58
C GLN A 180 -12.61 -15.92 10.78
N PHE A 181 -12.27 -16.92 11.59
CA PHE A 181 -13.20 -17.99 11.94
C PHE A 181 -14.36 -17.51 12.81
N TYR A 182 -14.11 -16.58 13.70
CA TYR A 182 -15.14 -15.99 14.54
C TYR A 182 -16.10 -15.12 13.72
N THR A 183 -15.60 -14.25 12.86
CA THR A 183 -16.44 -13.43 11.99
C THR A 183 -17.17 -14.23 10.92
N ASN A 184 -16.58 -15.36 10.51
CA ASN A 184 -17.10 -16.27 9.48
C ASN A 184 -17.60 -15.56 8.22
N GLY A 185 -16.94 -14.44 7.82
CA GLY A 185 -17.30 -13.65 6.66
C GLY A 185 -18.64 -12.91 6.77
N ASN A 186 -19.22 -12.80 7.97
CA ASN A 186 -20.49 -12.10 8.19
C ASN A 186 -20.33 -10.59 8.02
N ASN A 187 -20.87 -10.02 6.94
CA ASN A 187 -20.81 -8.58 6.67
C ASN A 187 -21.52 -7.71 7.72
N ASN A 188 -22.48 -8.28 8.45
CA ASN A 188 -23.21 -7.61 9.54
C ASN A 188 -22.63 -7.93 10.92
N PHE A 189 -21.40 -8.46 10.98
CA PHE A 189 -20.76 -8.89 12.21
C PHE A 189 -20.81 -7.81 13.30
N TRP A 190 -20.44 -6.59 12.98
CA TRP A 190 -20.34 -5.48 13.91
C TRP A 190 -21.69 -4.91 14.38
N GLU A 191 -22.82 -5.36 13.82
CA GLU A 191 -24.16 -5.01 14.34
C GLU A 191 -24.49 -5.73 15.63
N ASN A 192 -23.86 -6.90 15.88
CA ASN A 192 -24.19 -7.80 16.98
C ASN A 192 -23.00 -8.17 17.88
N HIS A 193 -21.79 -7.66 17.57
CA HIS A 193 -20.57 -7.99 18.29
C HIS A 193 -19.78 -6.72 18.64
N THR A 194 -19.03 -6.80 19.72
CA THR A 194 -18.19 -5.71 20.21
C THR A 194 -16.71 -5.97 19.92
N ASP A 195 -15.89 -4.91 19.98
CA ASP A 195 -14.42 -5.04 19.95
C ASP A 195 -13.91 -5.98 21.07
N ALA A 196 -14.54 -5.96 22.25
CA ALA A 196 -14.14 -6.79 23.37
C ALA A 196 -14.35 -8.28 23.07
N ASP A 197 -15.50 -8.63 22.50
CA ASP A 197 -15.81 -10.00 22.07
C ASP A 197 -14.81 -10.46 20.99
N ALA A 198 -14.56 -9.60 20.00
CA ALA A 198 -13.63 -9.89 18.94
C ALA A 198 -12.19 -10.11 19.44
N ILE A 199 -11.73 -9.31 20.39
CA ILE A 199 -10.41 -9.48 21.03
C ILE A 199 -10.33 -10.77 21.84
N GLU A 200 -11.39 -11.09 22.60
CA GLU A 200 -11.46 -12.31 23.41
C GLU A 200 -11.32 -13.56 22.53
N HIS A 201 -12.15 -13.67 21.49
CA HIS A 201 -12.10 -14.78 20.54
C HIS A 201 -10.76 -14.86 19.78
N THR A 202 -10.23 -13.71 19.37
CA THR A 202 -8.92 -13.64 18.69
C THR A 202 -7.79 -14.19 19.56
N LYS A 203 -7.83 -13.95 20.87
CA LYS A 203 -6.78 -14.37 21.80
C LYS A 203 -6.95 -15.81 22.28
N ASN A 204 -8.19 -16.26 22.49
CA ASN A 204 -8.46 -17.45 23.30
C ASN A 204 -9.10 -18.61 22.53
N ASP A 205 -9.63 -18.38 21.31
CA ASP A 205 -10.18 -19.48 20.52
C ASP A 205 -9.08 -20.49 20.14
N PRO A 206 -9.42 -21.78 20.06
CA PRO A 206 -8.46 -22.80 19.65
C PRO A 206 -8.04 -22.65 18.20
N ASP A 207 -6.78 -22.94 17.92
CA ASP A 207 -6.26 -22.96 16.56
C ASP A 207 -6.86 -24.13 15.77
N LYS A 208 -7.44 -23.80 14.60
CA LYS A 208 -7.97 -24.81 13.66
C LYS A 208 -6.90 -25.37 12.72
N TYR A 209 -5.75 -24.71 12.63
CA TYR A 209 -4.62 -25.12 11.81
C TYR A 209 -3.34 -25.26 12.62
N GLN A 210 -2.50 -26.22 12.23
CA GLN A 210 -1.20 -26.48 12.83
C GLN A 210 -0.11 -26.03 11.86
N PHE A 211 0.53 -24.90 12.15
CA PHE A 211 1.68 -24.39 11.40
C PHE A 211 2.48 -23.41 12.25
N GLU A 212 3.70 -23.11 11.82
CA GLU A 212 4.53 -22.12 12.48
C GLU A 212 4.01 -20.70 12.20
N ALA A 213 3.52 -20.03 13.22
CA ALA A 213 2.96 -18.70 13.13
C ALA A 213 4.04 -17.65 12.84
N THR A 214 3.74 -16.74 11.93
CA THR A 214 4.54 -15.51 11.76
C THR A 214 4.02 -14.43 12.70
N ASP A 215 4.90 -13.87 13.50
CA ASP A 215 4.63 -12.69 14.33
C ASP A 215 5.33 -11.46 13.72
N PRO A 216 4.60 -10.51 13.13
CA PRO A 216 5.19 -9.33 12.52
C PRO A 216 5.87 -8.41 13.54
N LYS A 217 5.54 -8.52 14.84
CA LYS A 217 6.15 -7.75 15.93
C LYS A 217 7.65 -8.02 16.04
N ASN A 218 8.11 -9.23 15.72
CA ASN A 218 9.53 -9.58 15.73
C ASN A 218 10.33 -8.73 14.73
N TYR A 219 9.78 -8.48 13.55
CA TYR A 219 10.40 -7.66 12.51
C TYR A 219 10.18 -6.16 12.75
N LEU A 220 8.95 -5.75 13.06
CA LEU A 220 8.61 -4.35 13.32
C LEU A 220 9.41 -3.75 14.48
N SER A 221 9.73 -4.56 15.50
CA SER A 221 10.53 -4.11 16.65
C SER A 221 11.94 -3.67 16.27
N THR A 222 12.52 -4.21 15.20
CA THR A 222 13.87 -3.90 14.73
C THR A 222 13.90 -2.75 13.73
N LEU A 223 12.79 -2.48 13.04
CA LEU A 223 12.72 -1.44 12.02
C LEU A 223 12.71 -0.02 12.62
N SER A 224 13.39 0.89 11.93
CA SER A 224 13.41 2.34 12.24
C SER A 224 12.85 3.20 11.10
N ILE A 225 12.39 2.57 10.02
CA ILE A 225 11.76 3.26 8.89
C ILE A 225 10.32 3.63 9.24
N PRO A 226 9.77 4.75 8.71
CA PRO A 226 8.40 5.13 8.95
C PRO A 226 7.42 4.15 8.28
N GLY A 227 6.30 3.89 8.96
CA GLY A 227 5.21 3.06 8.46
C GLY A 227 3.85 3.71 8.71
N LEU A 228 2.95 3.63 7.72
CA LEU A 228 1.57 4.08 7.82
C LEU A 228 0.63 2.90 7.63
N TRP A 229 -0.28 2.69 8.58
CA TRP A 229 -1.39 1.74 8.48
C TRP A 229 -2.71 2.48 8.23
N LEU A 230 -3.52 1.96 7.32
CA LEU A 230 -4.81 2.51 6.92
C LEU A 230 -5.88 1.44 7.12
N PHE A 231 -6.71 1.60 8.16
CA PHE A 231 -7.66 0.59 8.60
C PHE A 231 -9.10 1.02 8.38
N GLY A 232 -9.96 0.09 7.96
CA GLY A 232 -11.41 0.25 8.04
C GLY A 232 -11.94 -0.29 9.37
N GLU A 233 -12.76 0.50 10.09
CA GLU A 233 -13.30 0.09 11.40
C GLU A 233 -14.26 -1.10 11.30
N LYS A 234 -14.91 -1.26 10.13
CA LYS A 234 -15.84 -2.37 9.85
C LYS A 234 -15.17 -3.61 9.24
N ASP A 235 -13.84 -3.70 9.37
CA ASP A 235 -13.09 -4.86 8.87
C ASP A 235 -13.52 -6.14 9.62
N ILE A 236 -13.83 -7.19 8.84
CA ILE A 236 -14.21 -8.51 9.36
C ILE A 236 -13.15 -9.58 9.04
N GLN A 237 -12.02 -9.18 8.47
CA GLN A 237 -10.92 -10.09 8.15
C GLN A 237 -9.73 -9.93 9.09
N ILE A 238 -9.53 -8.73 9.67
CA ILE A 238 -8.52 -8.48 10.69
C ILE A 238 -9.12 -7.79 11.91
N PRO A 239 -8.70 -8.11 13.13
CA PRO A 239 -9.16 -7.46 14.36
C PRO A 239 -8.45 -6.11 14.52
N VAL A 240 -9.01 -5.06 13.88
CA VAL A 240 -8.41 -3.73 13.74
C VAL A 240 -8.04 -3.13 15.09
N LYS A 241 -8.90 -3.25 16.09
CA LYS A 241 -8.65 -2.72 17.43
C LYS A 241 -7.37 -3.30 18.04
N LEU A 242 -7.19 -4.60 17.94
CA LEU A 242 -6.01 -5.28 18.45
C LEU A 242 -4.74 -4.86 17.68
N CYS A 243 -4.86 -4.65 16.37
CA CYS A 243 -3.78 -4.13 15.54
C CYS A 243 -3.37 -2.71 15.97
N ILE A 244 -4.32 -1.83 16.23
CA ILE A 244 -4.10 -0.46 16.70
C ILE A 244 -3.44 -0.47 18.09
N GLU A 245 -3.89 -1.32 19.00
CA GLU A 245 -3.25 -1.47 20.33
C GLU A 245 -1.78 -1.84 20.18
N GLN A 246 -1.45 -2.71 19.24
CA GLN A 246 -0.05 -3.09 18.98
C GLN A 246 0.76 -1.92 18.39
N LEU A 247 0.20 -1.13 17.48
CA LEU A 247 0.85 0.07 16.95
C LEU A 247 1.08 1.12 18.03
N ASN A 248 0.12 1.31 18.93
CA ASN A 248 0.27 2.21 20.08
C ASN A 248 1.41 1.77 21.02
N LYS A 249 1.59 0.45 21.26
CA LYS A 249 2.73 -0.07 22.02
C LYS A 249 4.06 0.23 21.31
N PHE A 250 4.14 0.16 19.99
CA PHE A 250 5.31 0.55 19.22
C PHE A 250 5.56 2.06 19.29
N LYS A 251 4.52 2.88 19.22
CA LYS A 251 4.62 4.35 19.35
C LYS A 251 5.19 4.77 20.68
N VAL A 252 4.78 4.15 21.79
CA VAL A 252 5.37 4.37 23.14
C VAL A 252 6.86 4.02 23.17
N LYS A 253 7.29 3.03 22.36
CA LYS A 253 8.70 2.66 22.21
C LYS A 253 9.48 3.54 21.21
N GLY A 254 8.89 4.64 20.75
CA GLY A 254 9.51 5.57 19.81
C GLY A 254 9.59 5.09 18.36
N LYS A 255 8.85 4.05 17.98
CA LYS A 255 8.81 3.61 16.58
C LYS A 255 8.02 4.61 15.73
N PRO A 256 8.48 4.92 14.51
CA PRO A 256 7.84 5.91 13.62
C PRO A 256 6.67 5.29 12.85
N PHE A 257 5.75 4.67 13.59
CA PHE A 257 4.56 4.01 13.05
C PHE A 257 3.33 4.85 13.32
N GLU A 258 2.55 5.06 12.30
CA GLU A 258 1.33 5.87 12.28
C GLU A 258 0.17 5.04 11.75
N TYR A 259 -1.06 5.42 12.11
CA TYR A 259 -2.26 4.82 11.52
C TYR A 259 -3.36 5.84 11.34
N THR A 260 -4.29 5.52 10.42
CA THR A 260 -5.57 6.21 10.26
C THR A 260 -6.68 5.15 10.25
N LEU A 261 -7.77 5.44 10.96
CA LEU A 261 -8.95 4.60 11.04
C LEU A 261 -10.12 5.27 10.31
N PHE A 262 -10.80 4.52 9.44
CA PHE A 262 -11.94 4.97 8.65
C PHE A 262 -13.20 4.27 9.14
N SER A 263 -14.09 4.99 9.79
CA SER A 263 -15.27 4.44 10.48
C SER A 263 -16.30 3.80 9.54
N ALA A 264 -16.35 4.21 8.29
CA ALA A 264 -17.30 3.69 7.30
C ALA A 264 -16.76 2.48 6.50
N LEU A 265 -15.44 2.25 6.50
CA LEU A 265 -14.81 1.28 5.62
C LEU A 265 -14.62 -0.10 6.27
N GLY A 266 -14.60 -1.13 5.42
CA GLY A 266 -14.22 -2.50 5.77
C GLY A 266 -12.79 -2.83 5.37
N HIS A 267 -12.55 -4.07 4.94
CA HIS A 267 -11.20 -4.59 4.65
C HIS A 267 -10.54 -3.96 3.41
N ASN A 268 -11.29 -3.54 2.41
CA ASN A 268 -10.74 -3.11 1.11
C ASN A 268 -10.43 -1.61 1.05
N THR A 269 -9.75 -1.06 2.03
CA THR A 269 -9.56 0.40 2.18
C THR A 269 -8.94 1.11 0.98
N VAL A 270 -8.04 0.46 0.20
CA VAL A 270 -7.42 1.09 -0.99
C VAL A 270 -8.25 0.91 -2.26
N PHE A 271 -9.14 -0.10 -2.27
CA PHE A 271 -9.97 -0.46 -3.42
C PHE A 271 -11.42 0.00 -3.26
N ASP A 272 -11.75 0.69 -2.18
CA ASP A 272 -13.06 1.27 -1.95
C ASP A 272 -13.32 2.45 -2.89
N ASN A 273 -14.61 2.82 -3.06
CA ASN A 273 -15.01 4.00 -3.80
C ASN A 273 -14.62 5.30 -3.07
N ASP A 274 -14.48 5.25 -1.74
CA ASP A 274 -13.89 6.35 -0.96
C ASP A 274 -12.37 6.39 -1.20
N THR A 275 -11.92 7.41 -1.92
CA THR A 275 -10.49 7.60 -2.23
C THR A 275 -9.68 8.15 -1.06
N THR A 276 -10.31 8.53 0.05
CA THR A 276 -9.63 9.16 1.19
C THR A 276 -8.42 8.37 1.72
N PRO A 277 -8.48 7.02 1.86
CA PRO A 277 -7.31 6.25 2.28
C PRO A 277 -6.14 6.37 1.31
N PHE A 278 -6.43 6.34 0.00
CA PHE A 278 -5.42 6.53 -1.04
C PHE A 278 -4.80 7.92 -0.96
N ASP A 279 -5.62 8.97 -0.88
CA ASP A 279 -5.17 10.36 -0.86
C ASP A 279 -4.30 10.67 0.37
N ILE A 280 -4.68 10.16 1.54
CA ILE A 280 -3.88 10.24 2.77
C ILE A 280 -2.54 9.52 2.58
N SER A 281 -2.52 8.36 1.95
CA SER A 281 -1.27 7.62 1.69
C SER A 281 -0.30 8.43 0.83
N ILE A 282 -0.81 9.07 -0.22
CA ILE A 282 -0.01 9.92 -1.12
C ILE A 282 0.57 11.14 -0.39
N GLN A 283 -0.25 11.84 0.40
CA GLN A 283 0.21 12.99 1.18
C GLN A 283 1.28 12.57 2.20
N TRP A 284 1.08 11.46 2.88
CA TRP A 284 2.03 10.91 3.83
C TRP A 284 3.36 10.53 3.15
N ILE A 285 3.34 9.85 2.00
CA ILE A 285 4.55 9.51 1.23
C ILE A 285 5.28 10.80 0.83
N LYS A 286 4.58 11.81 0.29
CA LYS A 286 5.17 13.11 -0.07
C LYS A 286 5.89 13.74 1.13
N GLN A 287 5.26 13.79 2.29
CA GLN A 287 5.84 14.36 3.51
C GLN A 287 7.09 13.59 3.99
N LYS A 288 7.00 12.25 4.05
CA LYS A 288 8.14 11.44 4.56
C LYS A 288 9.33 11.48 3.62
N THR A 289 9.10 11.41 2.30
CA THR A 289 10.19 11.42 1.33
C THR A 289 10.89 12.78 1.22
N LEU A 290 10.19 13.89 1.44
CA LEU A 290 10.81 15.22 1.56
C LEU A 290 11.76 15.30 2.76
N ASN A 291 11.37 14.74 3.90
CA ASN A 291 12.20 14.72 5.11
C ASN A 291 13.44 13.83 4.91
N LEU A 292 13.28 12.66 4.29
CA LEU A 292 14.41 11.77 3.96
C LEU A 292 15.44 12.44 3.06
N LYS A 293 15.00 13.21 2.06
CA LYS A 293 15.91 13.97 1.17
C LYS A 293 16.70 15.04 1.93
N LYS A 294 16.05 15.78 2.84
CA LYS A 294 16.71 16.80 3.68
C LYS A 294 17.80 16.18 4.56
N THR A 295 17.52 15.06 5.20
CA THR A 295 18.48 14.35 6.06
C THR A 295 19.67 13.80 5.28
N LYS A 296 19.48 13.35 4.04
CA LYS A 296 20.57 12.87 3.16
C LYS A 296 21.42 14.00 2.59
N SER A 297 20.90 15.22 2.46
CA SER A 297 21.64 16.40 1.96
C SER A 297 22.44 17.10 3.04
N SER A 298 22.18 16.82 4.33
CA SER A 298 22.87 17.39 5.49
C SER A 298 24.00 16.49 6.03
N LYS A 299 24.22 15.35 5.43
CA LYS A 299 25.35 14.43 5.67
C LYS A 299 26.31 14.42 4.49
#